data_4b6850225e76ed32bdceb55c4b887f10
#
_entry.id   4b6850225e76ed32bdceb55c4b887f10
#
_cell.length_a   1.000
_cell.length_b   1.000
_cell.length_c   1.000
_cell.angle_alpha   90.00
_cell.angle_beta   90.00
_cell.angle_gamma   90.00
#
_symmetry.space_group_name_H-M   'P 1'
#
loop_
_entity.id
_entity.type
_entity.pdbx_description
1 polymer ?
#
loop_
_entity_poly.entity_id
_entity_poly.type
_entity_poly.pdbx_seq_one_letter_code
_entity_poly.pdbx_strand_id
1 'polypeptide(L)'
;MASKALRLSVNDALALFLSQNLDVLIAKYGIEYSKGQQITAALFPNPVATIGTVSSFTQGRTLSKSGALSGQIQQLFELAGKRGYRIESAGYGSQSAEAAFEDAVRQLGFTVKDTYYRIQLAQRRLTLAEENRDRFARILDINTIRFKKGYIAEVDLIRIRLQMVDFQSQVIQSLQEGETARGDLRQLLRLSPNTTLELTTDLDFRRIDPDINKLRTVALDLRPDIKARRFTYSQRESDLKLAKAYRIPDVTIGAGYAVQGPQGPDNPQQWALNLGVPLPLFNRNQGGIRQAEVAVQTAEADLNKTVNLVENEVEVAYRNLLQSRRLVEAYVGGVLEDARSTFTIVERAYERGGATILDLLDAARTSRTIQQNYIEALFSYQHQLFQLESAVGQEITS
;
A
#
# COMPACT_ATOMS: atom_id res chain seq x y z
N MET A 1 -4.66 34.75 11.66
CA MET A 1 -5.89 33.97 11.87
C MET A 1 -5.48 32.66 12.52
N ALA A 2 -5.89 32.38 13.74
CA ALA A 2 -5.62 31.08 14.36
C ALA A 2 -6.31 29.99 13.52
N SER A 3 -5.51 29.10 12.94
CA SER A 3 -6.03 27.93 12.22
C SER A 3 -6.85 27.10 13.21
N LYS A 4 -8.15 26.90 12.92
CA LYS A 4 -9.01 26.03 13.73
C LYS A 4 -8.39 24.64 13.73
N ALA A 5 -8.12 24.08 14.90
CA ALA A 5 -7.56 22.73 14.99
C ALA A 5 -8.50 21.72 14.31
N LEU A 6 -7.94 20.87 13.47
CA LEU A 6 -8.69 19.82 12.79
C LEU A 6 -8.78 18.62 13.76
N ARG A 7 -10.01 18.35 14.24
CA ARG A 7 -10.30 17.22 15.13
C ARG A 7 -10.55 15.98 14.29
N LEU A 8 -9.81 14.91 14.55
CA LEU A 8 -9.88 13.67 13.78
C LEU A 8 -9.95 12.46 14.72
N SER A 9 -10.93 11.60 14.51
CA SER A 9 -10.86 10.21 14.95
C SER A 9 -10.03 9.39 13.94
N VAL A 10 -9.68 8.15 14.28
CA VAL A 10 -8.99 7.25 13.36
C VAL A 10 -9.82 7.00 12.10
N ASN A 11 -11.15 6.91 12.24
CA ASN A 11 -12.06 6.71 11.11
C ASN A 11 -12.17 7.96 10.22
N ASP A 12 -12.19 9.17 10.82
CA ASP A 12 -12.16 10.41 10.05
C ASP A 12 -10.84 10.55 9.27
N ALA A 13 -9.71 10.16 9.88
CA ALA A 13 -8.42 10.15 9.21
C ALA A 13 -8.40 9.18 8.02
N LEU A 14 -8.97 7.98 8.17
CA LEU A 14 -9.11 7.01 7.07
C LEU A 14 -10.02 7.54 5.95
N ALA A 15 -11.16 8.15 6.29
CA ALA A 15 -12.07 8.71 5.29
C ALA A 15 -11.42 9.87 4.51
N LEU A 16 -10.71 10.75 5.21
CA LEU A 16 -9.99 11.86 4.59
C LEU A 16 -8.84 11.35 3.69
N PHE A 17 -8.09 10.35 4.17
CA PHE A 17 -7.04 9.68 3.40
C PHE A 17 -7.59 9.12 2.09
N LEU A 18 -8.66 8.31 2.13
CA LEU A 18 -9.25 7.70 0.94
C LEU A 18 -9.73 8.73 -0.09
N SER A 19 -10.13 9.91 0.37
CA SER A 19 -10.65 10.98 -0.51
C SER A 19 -9.55 11.86 -1.13
N GLN A 20 -8.37 11.98 -0.50
CA GLN A 20 -7.38 13.00 -0.88
C GLN A 20 -5.99 12.47 -1.18
N ASN A 21 -5.65 11.25 -0.74
CA ASN A 21 -4.30 10.71 -0.89
C ASN A 21 -3.97 10.44 -2.37
N LEU A 22 -2.75 10.83 -2.77
CA LEU A 22 -2.31 10.73 -4.17
C LEU A 22 -1.97 9.29 -4.56
N ASP A 23 -1.49 8.45 -3.64
CA ASP A 23 -1.17 7.05 -3.94
C ASP A 23 -2.46 6.25 -4.19
N VAL A 24 -3.53 6.54 -3.45
CA VAL A 24 -4.87 6.00 -3.71
C VAL A 24 -5.38 6.46 -5.08
N LEU A 25 -5.17 7.73 -5.44
CA LEU A 25 -5.54 8.25 -6.75
C LEU A 25 -4.75 7.60 -7.88
N ILE A 26 -3.44 7.43 -7.72
CA ILE A 26 -2.56 6.73 -8.68
C ILE A 26 -3.02 5.27 -8.87
N ALA A 27 -3.30 4.57 -7.78
CA ALA A 27 -3.83 3.20 -7.85
C ALA A 27 -5.17 3.13 -8.59
N LYS A 28 -6.06 4.13 -8.39
CA LYS A 28 -7.33 4.25 -9.13
C LYS A 28 -7.11 4.47 -10.63
N TYR A 29 -6.11 5.27 -11.02
CA TYR A 29 -5.77 5.43 -12.44
C TYR A 29 -5.28 4.13 -13.09
N GLY A 30 -4.71 3.21 -12.33
CA GLY A 30 -4.41 1.85 -12.80
C GLY A 30 -5.65 1.10 -13.29
N ILE A 31 -6.80 1.28 -12.64
CA ILE A 31 -8.08 0.72 -13.08
C ILE A 31 -8.49 1.35 -14.42
N GLU A 32 -8.47 2.69 -14.53
CA GLU A 32 -8.86 3.38 -15.76
C GLU A 32 -7.94 3.02 -16.94
N TYR A 33 -6.64 2.86 -16.67
CA TYR A 33 -5.69 2.35 -17.66
C TYR A 33 -6.07 0.95 -18.16
N SER A 34 -6.40 0.03 -17.29
CA SER A 34 -6.80 -1.34 -17.66
C SER A 34 -8.14 -1.38 -18.41
N LYS A 35 -9.10 -0.50 -18.06
CA LYS A 35 -10.33 -0.31 -18.84
C LYS A 35 -10.04 0.21 -20.25
N GLY A 36 -9.07 1.11 -20.41
CA GLY A 36 -8.59 1.53 -21.71
C GLY A 36 -8.05 0.37 -22.55
N GLN A 37 -7.30 -0.55 -21.93
CA GLN A 37 -6.85 -1.78 -22.60
C GLN A 37 -8.03 -2.69 -22.99
N GLN A 38 -9.04 -2.81 -22.14
CA GLN A 38 -10.25 -3.57 -22.42
C GLN A 38 -11.03 -3.00 -23.61
N ILE A 39 -11.16 -1.67 -23.71
CA ILE A 39 -11.74 -1.01 -24.87
C ILE A 39 -10.94 -1.37 -26.12
N THR A 40 -9.60 -1.23 -26.09
CA THR A 40 -8.73 -1.55 -27.21
C THR A 40 -8.83 -3.02 -27.62
N ALA A 41 -8.90 -3.94 -26.67
CA ALA A 41 -9.06 -5.37 -26.93
C ALA A 41 -10.36 -5.71 -27.67
N ALA A 42 -11.40 -4.90 -27.49
CA ALA A 42 -12.70 -5.08 -28.11
C ALA A 42 -12.78 -4.53 -29.55
N LEU A 43 -11.82 -3.73 -30.00
CA LEU A 43 -11.86 -3.13 -31.32
C LEU A 43 -11.57 -4.16 -32.44
N PHE A 44 -12.18 -3.95 -33.57
CA PHE A 44 -11.81 -4.63 -34.81
C PHE A 44 -10.58 -3.93 -35.41
N PRO A 45 -9.73 -4.69 -36.15
CA PRO A 45 -8.69 -4.07 -36.97
C PRO A 45 -9.29 -3.08 -37.98
N ASN A 46 -8.67 -1.92 -38.14
CA ASN A 46 -9.14 -0.94 -39.10
C ASN A 46 -8.94 -1.40 -40.52
N PRO A 47 -9.84 -1.03 -41.45
CA PRO A 47 -9.59 -1.22 -42.89
C PRO A 47 -8.38 -0.40 -43.32
N VAL A 48 -7.61 -0.94 -44.24
CA VAL A 48 -6.44 -0.30 -44.84
C VAL A 48 -6.81 0.15 -46.26
N ALA A 49 -6.74 1.47 -46.50
CA ALA A 49 -6.85 2.04 -47.83
C ALA A 49 -5.44 2.20 -48.43
N THR A 50 -5.22 1.68 -49.60
CA THR A 50 -3.94 1.80 -50.31
C THR A 50 -4.18 2.47 -51.67
N ILE A 51 -3.38 3.49 -51.98
CA ILE A 51 -3.36 4.12 -53.30
C ILE A 51 -1.99 3.85 -53.89
N GLY A 52 -1.95 3.31 -55.06
CA GLY A 52 -0.71 2.98 -55.75
C GLY A 52 -0.70 3.49 -57.18
N THR A 53 0.46 3.82 -57.65
CA THR A 53 0.68 4.16 -59.08
C THR A 53 1.74 3.22 -59.62
N VAL A 54 1.53 2.67 -60.80
CA VAL A 54 2.54 1.94 -61.58
C VAL A 54 2.89 2.71 -62.81
N SER A 55 4.13 3.13 -62.93
CA SER A 55 4.64 3.84 -64.09
C SER A 55 5.88 3.14 -64.62
N SER A 56 5.92 2.88 -65.91
CA SER A 56 7.14 2.36 -66.55
C SER A 56 8.06 3.53 -66.90
N PHE A 57 9.18 3.64 -66.18
CA PHE A 57 10.19 4.67 -66.44
C PHE A 57 11.13 4.35 -67.60
N THR A 58 11.01 3.16 -68.21
CA THR A 58 11.75 2.71 -69.40
C THR A 58 11.08 3.30 -70.63
N GLN A 59 11.60 4.32 -71.23
CA GLN A 59 11.21 4.98 -72.52
C GLN A 59 10.67 6.41 -72.42
N GLY A 60 10.97 7.18 -71.35
CA GLY A 60 10.60 8.61 -71.29
C GLY A 60 9.10 8.92 -71.33
N ARG A 61 8.25 8.00 -70.90
CA ARG A 61 6.81 8.15 -70.88
C ARG A 61 6.33 8.69 -69.51
N THR A 62 5.46 9.69 -69.57
CA THR A 62 4.86 10.30 -68.38
C THR A 62 3.74 9.44 -67.80
N LEU A 63 3.40 9.58 -66.48
CA LEU A 63 2.26 8.94 -65.84
C LEU A 63 0.96 8.99 -66.63
N SER A 64 0.74 10.07 -67.37
CA SER A 64 -0.45 10.25 -68.21
C SER A 64 -0.47 9.39 -69.47
N LYS A 65 0.64 8.77 -69.87
CA LYS A 65 0.75 8.00 -71.11
C LYS A 65 0.92 6.48 -70.95
N SER A 66 1.34 6.02 -69.79
CA SER A 66 1.57 4.59 -69.55
C SER A 66 1.49 4.17 -68.09
N GLY A 67 0.94 5.03 -67.21
CA GLY A 67 0.77 4.75 -65.82
C GLY A 67 -0.62 4.16 -65.51
N ALA A 68 -0.69 3.31 -64.44
CA ALA A 68 -1.95 2.89 -63.85
C ALA A 68 -2.05 3.53 -62.45
N LEU A 69 -3.21 4.11 -62.14
CA LEU A 69 -3.56 4.58 -60.80
C LEU A 69 -4.51 3.53 -60.20
N SER A 70 -4.17 2.95 -59.05
CA SER A 70 -5.02 2.00 -58.37
C SER A 70 -5.34 2.46 -56.97
N GLY A 71 -6.56 2.24 -56.54
CA GLY A 71 -7.01 2.39 -55.17
C GLY A 71 -7.64 1.08 -54.67
N GLN A 72 -7.33 0.68 -53.45
CA GLN A 72 -7.95 -0.50 -52.86
C GLN A 72 -8.24 -0.27 -51.38
N ILE A 73 -9.29 -0.92 -50.89
CA ILE A 73 -9.60 -1.01 -49.46
C ILE A 73 -9.54 -2.49 -49.08
N GLN A 74 -8.87 -2.77 -47.97
CA GLN A 74 -8.71 -4.12 -47.44
C GLN A 74 -9.15 -4.16 -45.98
N GLN A 75 -9.89 -5.21 -45.60
CA GLN A 75 -10.33 -5.49 -44.23
C GLN A 75 -9.80 -6.84 -43.80
N LEU A 76 -9.14 -6.84 -42.62
CA LEU A 76 -8.74 -8.05 -41.92
C LEU A 76 -9.91 -8.59 -41.11
N PHE A 77 -10.21 -9.89 -41.27
CA PHE A 77 -11.19 -10.63 -40.48
C PHE A 77 -10.46 -11.62 -39.60
N GLU A 78 -10.49 -11.37 -38.25
CA GLU A 78 -9.90 -12.27 -37.28
C GLU A 78 -10.72 -13.54 -37.13
N LEU A 79 -10.06 -14.69 -37.25
CA LEU A 79 -10.70 -16.01 -37.15
C LEU A 79 -10.35 -16.68 -35.81
N ALA A 80 -10.91 -17.88 -35.59
CA ALA A 80 -10.63 -18.72 -34.42
C ALA A 80 -10.89 -18.07 -33.03
N GLY A 81 -11.76 -17.07 -32.96
CA GLY A 81 -12.15 -16.47 -31.72
C GLY A 81 -11.08 -15.53 -31.07
N LYS A 82 -10.03 -15.15 -31.83
CA LYS A 82 -8.92 -14.33 -31.33
C LYS A 82 -9.39 -13.10 -30.58
N ARG A 83 -10.34 -12.33 -31.16
CA ARG A 83 -10.92 -11.16 -30.52
C ARG A 83 -11.63 -11.52 -29.21
N GLY A 84 -12.33 -12.64 -29.16
CA GLY A 84 -13.01 -13.11 -27.93
C GLY A 84 -12.00 -13.37 -26.80
N TYR A 85 -10.92 -14.10 -27.09
CA TYR A 85 -9.88 -14.38 -26.11
C TYR A 85 -9.13 -13.11 -25.67
N ARG A 86 -8.93 -12.16 -26.58
CA ARG A 86 -8.32 -10.86 -26.25
C ARG A 86 -9.21 -10.03 -25.31
N ILE A 87 -10.52 -10.02 -25.55
CA ILE A 87 -11.50 -9.36 -24.66
C ILE A 87 -11.54 -10.04 -23.31
N GLU A 88 -11.58 -11.38 -23.28
CA GLU A 88 -11.57 -12.16 -22.03
C GLU A 88 -10.31 -11.88 -21.19
N SER A 89 -9.13 -11.92 -21.81
CA SER A 89 -7.85 -11.60 -21.17
C SER A 89 -7.85 -10.16 -20.59
N ALA A 90 -8.25 -9.18 -21.38
CA ALA A 90 -8.31 -7.79 -20.93
C ALA A 90 -9.35 -7.59 -19.82
N GLY A 91 -10.44 -8.34 -19.83
CA GLY A 91 -11.45 -8.36 -18.77
C GLY A 91 -10.86 -8.83 -17.43
N TYR A 92 -10.13 -9.94 -17.43
CA TYR A 92 -9.42 -10.42 -16.24
C TYR A 92 -8.31 -9.45 -15.80
N GLY A 93 -7.62 -8.80 -16.74
CA GLY A 93 -6.65 -7.74 -16.45
C GLY A 93 -7.28 -6.58 -15.70
N SER A 94 -8.49 -6.15 -16.08
CA SER A 94 -9.23 -5.10 -15.38
C SER A 94 -9.65 -5.55 -13.97
N GLN A 95 -10.16 -6.77 -13.80
CA GLN A 95 -10.50 -7.31 -12.48
C GLN A 95 -9.28 -7.46 -11.57
N SER A 96 -8.12 -7.84 -12.13
CA SER A 96 -6.86 -7.88 -11.40
C SER A 96 -6.43 -6.49 -10.92
N ALA A 97 -6.59 -5.46 -11.76
CA ALA A 97 -6.28 -4.07 -11.40
C ALA A 97 -7.23 -3.52 -10.31
N GLU A 98 -8.51 -3.87 -10.36
CA GLU A 98 -9.47 -3.52 -9.31
C GLU A 98 -9.10 -4.16 -7.96
N ALA A 99 -8.78 -5.44 -7.96
CA ALA A 99 -8.33 -6.12 -6.75
C ALA A 99 -6.98 -5.59 -6.24
N ALA A 100 -6.05 -5.21 -7.13
CA ALA A 100 -4.80 -4.57 -6.74
C ALA A 100 -5.01 -3.17 -6.12
N PHE A 101 -6.01 -2.42 -6.59
CA PHE A 101 -6.42 -1.17 -5.97
C PHE A 101 -6.95 -1.40 -4.55
N GLU A 102 -7.81 -2.39 -4.34
CA GLU A 102 -8.32 -2.74 -3.00
C GLU A 102 -7.18 -3.14 -2.06
N ASP A 103 -6.15 -3.86 -2.56
CA ASP A 103 -4.97 -4.22 -1.79
C ASP A 103 -4.13 -2.99 -1.41
N ALA A 104 -3.94 -2.06 -2.32
CA ALA A 104 -3.27 -0.80 -2.04
C ALA A 104 -4.00 0.01 -0.95
N VAL A 105 -5.34 0.09 -1.01
CA VAL A 105 -6.18 0.74 0.02
C VAL A 105 -6.00 0.05 1.38
N ARG A 106 -5.97 -1.28 1.42
CA ARG A 106 -5.73 -2.07 2.65
C ARG A 106 -4.38 -1.75 3.28
N GLN A 107 -3.30 -1.80 2.50
CA GLN A 107 -1.93 -1.55 2.98
C GLN A 107 -1.74 -0.11 3.44
N LEU A 108 -2.21 0.84 2.66
CA LEU A 108 -2.12 2.25 3.00
C LEU A 108 -3.02 2.61 4.19
N GLY A 109 -4.17 1.96 4.32
CA GLY A 109 -5.06 2.10 5.48
C GLY A 109 -4.39 1.68 6.79
N PHE A 110 -3.63 0.57 6.77
CA PHE A 110 -2.78 0.17 7.89
C PHE A 110 -1.76 1.28 8.24
N THR A 111 -1.10 1.85 7.24
CA THR A 111 -0.10 2.92 7.45
C THR A 111 -0.72 4.16 8.11
N VAL A 112 -1.95 4.53 7.73
CA VAL A 112 -2.68 5.65 8.35
C VAL A 112 -3.00 5.35 9.81
N LYS A 113 -3.55 4.16 10.12
CA LYS A 113 -3.85 3.72 11.49
C LYS A 113 -2.58 3.73 12.35
N ASP A 114 -1.49 3.14 11.86
CA ASP A 114 -0.21 3.10 12.57
C ASP A 114 0.35 4.50 12.85
N THR A 115 0.37 5.38 11.84
CA THR A 115 0.85 6.77 12.01
C THR A 115 -0.02 7.56 12.98
N TYR A 116 -1.34 7.37 12.95
CA TYR A 116 -2.26 7.98 13.90
C TYR A 116 -1.91 7.60 15.34
N TYR A 117 -1.70 6.32 15.62
CA TYR A 117 -1.39 5.84 16.96
C TYR A 117 0.05 6.13 17.38
N ARG A 118 0.99 6.35 16.47
CA ARG A 118 2.33 6.89 16.78
C ARG A 118 2.24 8.29 17.37
N ILE A 119 1.32 9.12 16.90
CA ILE A 119 1.09 10.45 17.50
C ILE A 119 0.56 10.29 18.94
N GLN A 120 -0.36 9.36 19.18
CA GLN A 120 -0.88 9.06 20.51
C GLN A 120 0.21 8.54 21.45
N LEU A 121 1.08 7.66 20.96
CA LEU A 121 2.26 7.19 21.68
C LEU A 121 3.16 8.36 22.11
N ALA A 122 3.52 9.23 21.16
CA ALA A 122 4.37 10.39 21.43
C ALA A 122 3.70 11.36 22.42
N GLN A 123 2.38 11.56 22.33
CA GLN A 123 1.62 12.39 23.27
C GLN A 123 1.64 11.81 24.69
N ARG A 124 1.43 10.50 24.84
CA ARG A 124 1.49 9.80 26.13
C ARG A 124 2.89 9.85 26.74
N ARG A 125 3.94 9.68 25.91
CA ARG A 125 5.34 9.83 26.34
C ARG A 125 5.65 11.25 26.79
N LEU A 126 5.17 12.25 26.06
CA LEU A 126 5.35 13.66 26.41
C LEU A 126 4.71 13.97 27.75
N THR A 127 3.46 13.58 27.96
CA THR A 127 2.75 13.79 29.25
C THR A 127 3.54 13.16 30.41
N LEU A 128 3.99 11.91 30.25
CA LEU A 128 4.80 11.23 31.27
C LEU A 128 6.15 11.95 31.53
N ALA A 129 6.81 12.42 30.47
CA ALA A 129 8.09 13.13 30.59
C ALA A 129 7.91 14.46 31.30
N GLU A 130 6.85 15.22 31.01
CA GLU A 130 6.51 16.49 31.69
C GLU A 130 6.17 16.27 33.16
N GLU A 131 5.35 15.28 33.50
CA GLU A 131 5.03 14.92 34.88
C GLU A 131 6.29 14.56 35.67
N ASN A 132 7.19 13.77 35.09
CA ASN A 132 8.45 13.41 35.73
C ASN A 132 9.39 14.62 35.91
N ARG A 133 9.55 15.46 34.88
CA ARG A 133 10.33 16.71 34.95
C ARG A 133 9.81 17.60 36.06
N ASP A 134 8.51 17.84 36.13
CA ASP A 134 7.92 18.75 37.11
C ASP A 134 8.02 18.21 38.53
N ARG A 135 7.92 16.90 38.72
CA ARG A 135 8.15 16.24 40.00
C ARG A 135 9.60 16.39 40.46
N PHE A 136 10.56 16.14 39.57
CA PHE A 136 11.97 16.28 39.86
C PHE A 136 12.41 17.74 40.02
N ALA A 137 11.78 18.72 39.37
CA ALA A 137 12.01 20.13 39.61
C ALA A 137 11.75 20.49 41.08
N ARG A 138 10.63 20.02 41.64
CA ARG A 138 10.31 20.21 43.07
C ARG A 138 11.35 19.58 44.00
N ILE A 139 11.81 18.35 43.67
CA ILE A 139 12.85 17.66 44.43
C ILE A 139 14.17 18.46 44.38
N LEU A 140 14.54 19.00 43.22
CA LEU A 140 15.74 19.83 43.05
C LEU A 140 15.66 21.12 43.89
N ASP A 141 14.53 21.81 43.90
CA ASP A 141 14.33 23.05 44.68
C ASP A 141 14.48 22.78 46.17
N ILE A 142 13.83 21.74 46.69
CA ILE A 142 13.92 21.35 48.09
C ILE A 142 15.38 21.03 48.46
N ASN A 143 16.08 20.29 47.64
CA ASN A 143 17.46 19.89 47.93
C ASN A 143 18.47 21.02 47.72
N THR A 144 18.19 21.99 46.88
CA THR A 144 18.98 23.21 46.77
C THR A 144 18.94 24.00 48.09
N ILE A 145 17.76 24.07 48.73
CA ILE A 145 17.62 24.71 50.07
C ILE A 145 18.33 23.90 51.13
N ARG A 146 18.20 22.56 51.15
CA ARG A 146 18.88 21.67 52.10
C ARG A 146 20.41 21.79 52.00
N PHE A 147 20.96 21.86 50.79
CA PHE A 147 22.39 22.05 50.55
C PHE A 147 22.89 23.40 51.12
N LYS A 148 22.17 24.49 50.83
CA LYS A 148 22.50 25.81 51.39
C LYS A 148 22.51 25.84 52.91
N LYS A 149 21.74 24.95 53.56
CA LYS A 149 21.70 24.80 55.02
C LYS A 149 22.66 23.73 55.55
N GLY A 150 23.46 23.07 54.69
CA GLY A 150 24.42 22.03 55.06
C GLY A 150 23.82 20.66 55.39
N TYR A 151 22.55 20.40 55.02
CA TYR A 151 21.86 19.14 55.33
C TYR A 151 22.13 18.01 54.35
N ILE A 152 22.68 18.31 53.16
CA ILE A 152 23.06 17.31 52.17
C ILE A 152 24.43 17.61 51.59
N ALA A 153 25.11 16.59 51.09
CA ALA A 153 26.42 16.73 50.43
C ALA A 153 26.27 17.33 49.02
N GLU A 154 27.29 18.02 48.55
CA GLU A 154 27.31 18.60 47.19
C GLU A 154 27.13 17.55 46.11
N VAL A 155 27.71 16.36 46.25
CA VAL A 155 27.58 15.25 45.33
C VAL A 155 26.12 14.82 45.14
N ASP A 156 25.29 14.91 46.18
CA ASP A 156 23.88 14.54 46.12
C ASP A 156 23.08 15.57 45.33
N LEU A 157 23.37 16.86 45.49
CA LEU A 157 22.77 17.92 44.71
C LEU A 157 23.17 17.81 43.23
N ILE A 158 24.43 17.49 42.93
CA ILE A 158 24.91 17.26 41.55
C ILE A 158 24.16 16.10 40.91
N ARG A 159 23.97 14.99 41.60
CA ARG A 159 23.18 13.84 41.09
C ARG A 159 21.74 14.21 40.69
N ILE A 160 21.08 15.01 41.54
CA ILE A 160 19.70 15.49 41.24
C ILE A 160 19.70 16.39 39.99
N ARG A 161 20.70 17.30 39.88
CA ARG A 161 20.82 18.17 38.69
C ARG A 161 21.04 17.38 37.39
N LEU A 162 21.90 16.36 37.42
CA LEU A 162 22.15 15.50 36.27
C LEU A 162 20.87 14.73 35.86
N GLN A 163 20.13 14.22 36.84
CA GLN A 163 18.86 13.56 36.57
C GLN A 163 17.80 14.51 35.98
N MET A 164 17.80 15.78 36.40
CA MET A 164 16.91 16.80 35.86
C MET A 164 17.18 17.06 34.36
N VAL A 165 18.46 17.05 33.94
CA VAL A 165 18.83 17.18 32.51
C VAL A 165 18.31 16.01 31.69
N ASP A 166 18.37 14.78 32.25
CA ASP A 166 17.81 13.58 31.59
C ASP A 166 16.30 13.75 31.36
N PHE A 167 15.52 14.20 32.34
CA PHE A 167 14.09 14.45 32.15
C PHE A 167 13.78 15.57 31.16
N GLN A 168 14.58 16.65 31.16
CA GLN A 168 14.43 17.71 30.15
C GLN A 168 14.68 17.18 28.74
N SER A 169 15.70 16.34 28.57
CA SER A 169 16.03 15.72 27.28
C SER A 169 14.88 14.83 26.77
N GLN A 170 14.22 14.10 27.66
CA GLN A 170 13.06 13.26 27.29
C GLN A 170 11.85 14.08 26.83
N VAL A 171 11.59 15.22 27.46
CA VAL A 171 10.53 16.15 27.00
C VAL A 171 10.83 16.62 25.58
N ILE A 172 12.07 17.07 25.31
CA ILE A 172 12.49 17.53 23.98
C ILE A 172 12.36 16.41 22.95
N GLN A 173 12.83 15.20 23.28
CA GLN A 173 12.73 14.05 22.40
C GLN A 173 11.28 13.68 22.09
N SER A 174 10.41 13.62 23.11
CA SER A 174 8.98 13.30 22.90
C SER A 174 8.25 14.36 22.09
N LEU A 175 8.59 15.63 22.24
CA LEU A 175 8.08 16.71 21.38
C LEU A 175 8.49 16.51 19.92
N GLN A 176 9.77 16.19 19.67
CA GLN A 176 10.29 15.96 18.32
C GLN A 176 9.61 14.74 17.67
N GLU A 177 9.49 13.63 18.41
CA GLU A 177 8.79 12.43 17.92
C GLU A 177 7.34 12.74 17.55
N GLY A 178 6.64 13.52 18.39
CA GLY A 178 5.27 13.94 18.14
C GLY A 178 5.12 14.83 16.90
N GLU A 179 6.02 15.81 16.70
CA GLU A 179 5.99 16.67 15.50
C GLU A 179 6.32 15.89 14.22
N THR A 180 7.27 14.95 14.28
CA THR A 180 7.58 14.07 13.14
C THR A 180 6.36 13.24 12.75
N ALA A 181 5.74 12.54 13.71
CA ALA A 181 4.57 11.74 13.45
C ALA A 181 3.36 12.56 12.94
N ARG A 182 3.19 13.81 13.45
CA ARG A 182 2.17 14.73 12.91
C ARG A 182 2.49 15.17 11.48
N GLY A 183 3.77 15.37 11.16
CA GLY A 183 4.24 15.66 9.80
C GLY A 183 3.89 14.53 8.83
N ASP A 184 4.18 13.29 9.22
CA ASP A 184 3.88 12.09 8.44
C ASP A 184 2.36 11.94 8.20
N LEU A 185 1.53 12.16 9.25
CA LEU A 185 0.08 12.10 9.08
C LEU A 185 -0.45 13.22 8.18
N ARG A 186 0.06 14.46 8.32
CA ARG A 186 -0.31 15.56 7.40
C ARG A 186 0.03 15.22 5.94
N GLN A 187 1.17 14.60 5.70
CA GLN A 187 1.58 14.16 4.37
C GLN A 187 0.61 13.09 3.83
N LEU A 188 0.32 12.04 4.61
CA LEU A 188 -0.61 10.98 4.23
C LEU A 188 -2.00 11.53 3.90
N LEU A 189 -2.48 12.49 4.71
CA LEU A 189 -3.79 13.12 4.54
C LEU A 189 -3.77 14.31 3.56
N ARG A 190 -2.63 14.62 2.94
CA ARG A 190 -2.47 15.77 2.04
C ARG A 190 -2.92 17.09 2.65
N LEU A 191 -2.61 17.31 3.92
CA LEU A 191 -2.93 18.53 4.64
C LEU A 191 -1.78 19.54 4.56
N SER A 192 -2.10 20.82 4.76
CA SER A 192 -1.09 21.88 4.87
C SER A 192 -0.16 21.61 6.07
N PRO A 193 1.17 21.89 5.95
CA PRO A 193 2.11 21.78 7.08
C PRO A 193 1.69 22.56 8.34
N ASN A 194 0.95 23.65 8.17
CA ASN A 194 0.49 24.51 9.25
C ASN A 194 -0.84 24.05 9.89
N THR A 195 -1.42 22.92 9.42
CA THR A 195 -2.67 22.39 10.00
C THR A 195 -2.39 21.84 11.40
N THR A 196 -3.06 22.37 12.41
CA THR A 196 -3.03 21.83 13.76
C THR A 196 -3.94 20.61 13.83
N LEU A 197 -3.40 19.46 14.26
CA LEU A 197 -4.15 18.21 14.40
C LEU A 197 -4.47 17.96 15.88
N GLU A 198 -5.74 17.68 16.17
CA GLU A 198 -6.23 17.22 17.46
C GLU A 198 -6.84 15.83 17.27
N LEU A 199 -6.21 14.80 17.84
CA LEU A 199 -6.64 13.42 17.73
C LEU A 199 -7.61 13.07 18.85
N THR A 200 -8.74 12.43 18.50
CA THR A 200 -9.82 12.17 19.46
C THR A 200 -9.94 10.71 19.88
N THR A 201 -9.29 9.78 19.19
CA THR A 201 -9.27 8.37 19.57
C THR A 201 -8.04 8.11 20.42
N ASP A 202 -8.22 7.63 21.64
CA ASP A 202 -7.14 7.35 22.59
C ASP A 202 -6.45 6.00 22.34
N LEU A 203 -5.25 5.88 22.92
CA LEU A 203 -4.47 4.64 22.94
C LEU A 203 -4.91 3.79 24.15
N ASP A 204 -5.95 2.99 23.98
CA ASP A 204 -6.55 2.17 25.03
C ASP A 204 -6.36 0.66 24.79
N PHE A 205 -6.32 -0.10 25.89
CA PHE A 205 -6.29 -1.56 25.84
C PHE A 205 -7.72 -2.13 25.88
N ARG A 206 -8.11 -2.78 24.78
CA ARG A 206 -9.30 -3.61 24.72
C ARG A 206 -8.90 -5.03 24.39
N ARG A 207 -9.19 -5.96 25.31
CA ARG A 207 -8.90 -7.37 25.09
C ARG A 207 -9.71 -7.94 23.94
N ILE A 208 -9.04 -8.58 22.99
CA ILE A 208 -9.64 -9.30 21.87
C ILE A 208 -9.09 -10.75 21.90
N ASP A 209 -9.97 -11.73 21.66
CA ASP A 209 -9.67 -13.17 21.63
C ASP A 209 -10.12 -13.78 20.27
N PRO A 210 -9.42 -13.50 19.17
CA PRO A 210 -9.81 -13.97 17.85
C PRO A 210 -9.49 -15.45 17.65
N ASP A 211 -10.32 -16.14 16.84
CA ASP A 211 -10.10 -17.53 16.44
C ASP A 211 -9.23 -17.60 15.18
N ILE A 212 -8.02 -18.13 15.30
CA ILE A 212 -7.04 -18.22 14.21
C ILE A 212 -7.57 -18.99 12.99
N ASN A 213 -8.37 -20.06 13.19
CA ASN A 213 -8.87 -20.87 12.09
C ASN A 213 -9.89 -20.08 11.25
N LYS A 214 -10.76 -19.30 11.92
CA LYS A 214 -11.68 -18.39 11.24
C LYS A 214 -10.92 -17.31 10.48
N LEU A 215 -9.90 -16.70 11.11
CA LEU A 215 -9.09 -15.67 10.48
C LEU A 215 -8.38 -16.15 9.22
N ARG A 216 -7.82 -17.36 9.22
CA ARG A 216 -7.19 -17.98 8.04
C ARG A 216 -8.19 -18.14 6.91
N THR A 217 -9.37 -18.73 7.19
CA THR A 217 -10.39 -18.91 6.16
C THR A 217 -10.81 -17.59 5.55
N VAL A 218 -11.08 -16.60 6.40
CA VAL A 218 -11.48 -15.26 5.96
C VAL A 218 -10.38 -14.58 5.11
N ALA A 219 -9.12 -14.69 5.52
CA ALA A 219 -8.00 -14.12 4.78
C ALA A 219 -7.89 -14.71 3.37
N LEU A 220 -7.99 -16.03 3.22
CA LEU A 220 -7.90 -16.70 1.92
C LEU A 220 -9.05 -16.35 0.98
N ASP A 221 -10.21 -15.98 1.52
CA ASP A 221 -11.39 -15.59 0.74
C ASP A 221 -11.45 -14.09 0.43
N LEU A 222 -11.09 -13.24 1.39
CA LEU A 222 -11.31 -11.81 1.27
C LEU A 222 -10.08 -11.04 0.77
N ARG A 223 -8.87 -11.54 0.97
CA ARG A 223 -7.65 -10.79 0.62
C ARG A 223 -7.60 -10.39 -0.85
N PRO A 224 -7.48 -9.06 -1.12
CA PRO A 224 -7.51 -8.58 -2.49
C PRO A 224 -6.27 -8.98 -3.31
N ASP A 225 -5.10 -9.12 -2.68
CA ASP A 225 -3.88 -9.59 -3.36
C ASP A 225 -4.02 -11.02 -3.88
N ILE A 226 -4.67 -11.93 -3.16
CA ILE A 226 -5.01 -13.29 -3.66
C ILE A 226 -5.98 -13.18 -4.83
N LYS A 227 -7.03 -12.33 -4.73
CA LYS A 227 -7.98 -12.12 -5.82
C LYS A 227 -7.28 -11.60 -7.08
N ALA A 228 -6.38 -10.62 -6.92
CA ALA A 228 -5.59 -10.07 -8.02
C ALA A 228 -4.75 -11.16 -8.72
N ARG A 229 -4.12 -12.06 -7.96
CA ARG A 229 -3.35 -13.19 -8.52
C ARG A 229 -4.23 -14.22 -9.20
N ARG A 230 -5.43 -14.54 -8.66
CA ARG A 230 -6.40 -15.41 -9.32
C ARG A 230 -6.84 -14.84 -10.67
N PHE A 231 -7.15 -13.55 -10.74
CA PHE A 231 -7.49 -12.90 -12.00
C PHE A 231 -6.30 -12.85 -12.97
N THR A 232 -5.10 -12.62 -12.50
CA THR A 232 -3.89 -12.70 -13.33
C THR A 232 -3.70 -14.10 -13.90
N TYR A 233 -3.91 -15.15 -13.10
CA TYR A 233 -3.86 -16.54 -13.59
C TYR A 233 -4.88 -16.77 -14.71
N SER A 234 -6.15 -16.39 -14.51
CA SER A 234 -7.21 -16.51 -15.54
C SER A 234 -6.90 -15.68 -16.79
N GLN A 235 -6.28 -14.51 -16.63
CA GLN A 235 -5.78 -13.70 -17.75
C GLN A 235 -4.76 -14.49 -18.58
N ARG A 236 -3.76 -15.12 -17.92
CA ARG A 236 -2.74 -15.93 -18.63
C ARG A 236 -3.31 -17.15 -19.30
N GLU A 237 -4.35 -17.79 -18.74
CA GLU A 237 -5.08 -18.86 -19.42
C GLU A 237 -5.76 -18.37 -20.70
N SER A 238 -6.36 -17.18 -20.68
CA SER A 238 -6.97 -16.57 -21.86
C SER A 238 -5.92 -16.15 -22.89
N ASP A 239 -4.76 -15.65 -22.47
CA ASP A 239 -3.61 -15.38 -23.34
C ASP A 239 -3.10 -16.65 -24.01
N LEU A 240 -3.08 -17.80 -23.32
CA LEU A 240 -2.72 -19.09 -23.91
C LEU A 240 -3.73 -19.54 -24.96
N LYS A 241 -5.04 -19.37 -24.70
CA LYS A 241 -6.08 -19.62 -25.70
C LYS A 241 -5.88 -18.76 -26.96
N LEU A 242 -5.56 -17.48 -26.76
CA LEU A 242 -5.26 -16.54 -27.84
C LEU A 242 -4.00 -16.96 -28.59
N ALA A 243 -2.92 -17.33 -27.91
CA ALA A 243 -1.68 -17.80 -28.54
C ALA A 243 -1.92 -19.06 -29.40
N LYS A 244 -2.76 -19.99 -28.92
CA LYS A 244 -3.18 -21.16 -29.67
C LYS A 244 -4.04 -20.79 -30.89
N ALA A 245 -4.92 -19.80 -30.77
CA ALA A 245 -5.77 -19.31 -31.86
C ALA A 245 -4.95 -18.67 -32.99
N TYR A 246 -3.78 -18.08 -32.70
CA TYR A 246 -2.87 -17.54 -33.73
C TYR A 246 -2.27 -18.60 -34.68
N ARG A 247 -2.43 -19.90 -34.40
CA ARG A 247 -2.11 -20.96 -35.37
C ARG A 247 -2.99 -20.92 -36.58
N ILE A 248 -4.22 -20.41 -36.47
CA ILE A 248 -5.19 -20.28 -37.55
C ILE A 248 -5.01 -18.88 -38.15
N PRO A 249 -4.71 -18.79 -39.46
CA PRO A 249 -4.51 -17.52 -40.12
C PRO A 249 -5.80 -16.69 -40.19
N ASP A 250 -5.65 -15.37 -40.20
CA ASP A 250 -6.75 -14.45 -40.48
C ASP A 250 -6.93 -14.26 -41.96
N VAL A 251 -8.11 -13.82 -42.36
CA VAL A 251 -8.48 -13.62 -43.76
C VAL A 251 -8.55 -12.12 -44.05
N THR A 252 -7.85 -11.67 -45.08
CA THR A 252 -7.96 -10.31 -45.61
C THR A 252 -8.81 -10.31 -46.86
N ILE A 253 -9.87 -9.52 -46.85
CA ILE A 253 -10.72 -9.31 -48.03
C ILE A 253 -10.54 -7.88 -48.50
N GLY A 254 -10.28 -7.70 -49.80
CA GLY A 254 -10.07 -6.39 -50.37
C GLY A 254 -10.85 -6.20 -51.69
N ALA A 255 -11.26 -4.97 -51.92
CA ALA A 255 -11.79 -4.53 -53.18
C ALA A 255 -10.98 -3.33 -53.71
N GLY A 256 -10.67 -3.33 -54.97
CA GLY A 256 -9.88 -2.27 -55.61
C GLY A 256 -10.39 -1.87 -56.96
N TYR A 257 -9.97 -0.71 -57.37
CA TYR A 257 -10.26 -0.17 -58.72
C TYR A 257 -8.97 0.44 -59.28
N ALA A 258 -8.69 0.13 -60.54
CA ALA A 258 -7.55 0.65 -61.26
C ALA A 258 -7.97 1.28 -62.59
N VAL A 259 -7.39 2.43 -62.83
CA VAL A 259 -7.52 3.16 -64.08
C VAL A 259 -6.19 3.12 -64.81
N GLN A 260 -6.16 2.63 -66.06
CA GLN A 260 -4.98 2.65 -66.89
C GLN A 260 -4.96 3.95 -67.72
N GLY A 261 -3.78 4.45 -68.05
CA GLY A 261 -3.61 5.63 -68.92
C GLY A 261 -4.08 5.34 -70.36
N PRO A 262 -4.24 6.36 -71.21
CA PRO A 262 -4.91 6.31 -72.52
C PRO A 262 -4.26 5.41 -73.57
N GLN A 263 -3.17 4.74 -73.27
CA GLN A 263 -2.50 3.77 -74.18
C GLN A 263 -2.53 2.32 -73.64
N GLY A 264 -3.44 2.00 -72.70
CA GLY A 264 -3.69 0.60 -72.33
C GLY A 264 -4.54 -0.15 -73.37
N PRO A 265 -4.40 -1.46 -73.45
CA PRO A 265 -5.27 -2.27 -74.34
C PRO A 265 -6.72 -2.16 -73.86
N ASP A 266 -7.62 -2.22 -74.71
CA ASP A 266 -9.08 -2.24 -74.78
C ASP A 266 -9.99 -2.03 -73.54
N ASN A 267 -9.49 -2.00 -72.33
CA ASN A 267 -10.28 -1.71 -71.11
C ASN A 267 -9.48 -0.92 -70.07
N PRO A 268 -9.62 0.45 -70.05
CA PRO A 268 -8.89 1.32 -69.14
C PRO A 268 -9.34 1.26 -67.66
N GLN A 269 -10.36 0.45 -67.35
CA GLN A 269 -10.96 0.36 -65.98
C GLN A 269 -11.02 -1.09 -65.56
N GLN A 270 -10.45 -1.37 -64.37
CA GLN A 270 -10.43 -2.74 -63.83
C GLN A 270 -10.87 -2.73 -62.36
N TRP A 271 -11.77 -3.66 -62.04
CA TRP A 271 -12.13 -3.99 -60.69
C TRP A 271 -11.29 -5.19 -60.21
N ALA A 272 -10.82 -5.15 -59.00
CA ALA A 272 -10.08 -6.23 -58.34
C ALA A 272 -10.78 -6.63 -57.07
N LEU A 273 -10.96 -7.92 -56.87
CA LEU A 273 -11.31 -8.53 -55.56
C LEU A 273 -10.12 -9.33 -55.11
N ASN A 274 -9.66 -9.07 -53.89
CA ASN A 274 -8.50 -9.72 -53.33
C ASN A 274 -8.89 -10.52 -52.10
N LEU A 275 -8.47 -11.78 -52.04
CA LEU A 275 -8.57 -12.65 -50.87
C LEU A 275 -7.15 -13.06 -50.47
N GLY A 276 -6.70 -12.60 -49.32
CA GLY A 276 -5.38 -12.92 -48.77
C GLY A 276 -5.52 -13.82 -47.56
N VAL A 277 -4.84 -14.98 -47.56
CA VAL A 277 -4.76 -15.90 -46.42
C VAL A 277 -3.30 -16.29 -46.24
N PRO A 278 -2.63 -15.89 -45.17
CA PRO A 278 -1.27 -16.34 -44.86
C PRO A 278 -1.27 -17.87 -44.66
N LEU A 279 -0.31 -18.56 -45.24
CA LEU A 279 -0.16 -20.01 -45.07
C LEU A 279 0.86 -20.30 -43.97
N PRO A 280 0.47 -20.85 -42.84
CA PRO A 280 1.38 -21.09 -41.71
C PRO A 280 2.21 -22.38 -41.92
N LEU A 281 3.10 -22.37 -42.92
CA LEU A 281 3.93 -23.53 -43.23
C LEU A 281 5.04 -23.74 -42.22
N PHE A 282 5.74 -22.67 -41.82
CA PHE A 282 6.90 -22.68 -40.93
C PHE A 282 6.61 -22.16 -39.54
N ASN A 283 5.95 -21.00 -39.47
CA ASN A 283 5.55 -20.40 -38.22
C ASN A 283 4.08 -20.63 -37.93
N ARG A 284 3.81 -21.50 -36.96
CA ARG A 284 2.47 -21.82 -36.42
C ARG A 284 2.30 -21.29 -35.01
N ASN A 285 3.01 -20.21 -34.66
CA ASN A 285 3.07 -19.62 -33.35
C ASN A 285 3.56 -20.56 -32.22
N GLN A 286 4.35 -21.60 -32.58
CA GLN A 286 4.81 -22.59 -31.61
C GLN A 286 5.63 -21.96 -30.46
N GLY A 287 6.44 -20.95 -30.77
CA GLY A 287 7.18 -20.17 -29.76
C GLY A 287 6.29 -19.36 -28.85
N GLY A 288 5.30 -18.65 -29.41
CA GLY A 288 4.30 -17.88 -28.64
C GLY A 288 3.44 -18.76 -27.73
N ILE A 289 3.05 -19.95 -28.22
CA ILE A 289 2.32 -20.93 -27.40
C ILE A 289 3.16 -21.37 -26.22
N ARG A 290 4.45 -21.72 -26.47
CA ARG A 290 5.34 -22.14 -25.37
C ARG A 290 5.57 -21.04 -24.35
N GLN A 291 5.75 -19.80 -24.77
CA GLN A 291 5.82 -18.64 -23.87
C GLN A 291 4.55 -18.48 -23.03
N ALA A 292 3.38 -18.59 -23.64
CA ALA A 292 2.10 -18.48 -22.94
C ALA A 292 1.89 -19.66 -21.96
N GLU A 293 2.30 -20.89 -22.28
CA GLU A 293 2.28 -22.03 -21.34
C GLU A 293 3.12 -21.76 -20.10
N VAL A 294 4.36 -21.28 -20.30
CA VAL A 294 5.23 -20.91 -19.17
C VAL A 294 4.65 -19.75 -18.37
N ALA A 295 4.00 -18.78 -19.02
CA ALA A 295 3.35 -17.66 -18.33
C ALA A 295 2.19 -18.13 -17.42
N VAL A 296 1.41 -19.13 -17.84
CA VAL A 296 0.38 -19.77 -17.01
C VAL A 296 1.01 -20.45 -15.79
N GLN A 297 2.04 -21.26 -15.99
CA GLN A 297 2.75 -21.95 -14.90
C GLN A 297 3.38 -20.96 -13.90
N THR A 298 3.92 -19.85 -14.40
CA THR A 298 4.46 -18.79 -13.55
C THR A 298 3.36 -18.13 -12.73
N ALA A 299 2.22 -17.81 -13.34
CA ALA A 299 1.08 -17.20 -12.64
C ALA A 299 0.48 -18.13 -11.58
N GLU A 300 0.43 -19.44 -11.85
CA GLU A 300 0.01 -20.45 -10.87
C GLU A 300 0.98 -20.52 -9.68
N ALA A 301 2.28 -20.53 -9.95
CA ALA A 301 3.31 -20.53 -8.90
C ALA A 301 3.25 -19.23 -8.05
N ASP A 302 3.02 -18.07 -8.68
CA ASP A 302 2.86 -16.79 -7.99
C ASP A 302 1.60 -16.75 -7.13
N LEU A 303 0.50 -17.34 -7.59
CA LEU A 303 -0.72 -17.49 -6.78
C LEU A 303 -0.45 -18.36 -5.55
N ASN A 304 0.15 -19.54 -5.73
CA ASN A 304 0.48 -20.44 -4.62
C ASN A 304 1.45 -19.80 -3.63
N LYS A 305 2.46 -19.07 -4.13
CA LYS A 305 3.37 -18.28 -3.29
C LYS A 305 2.63 -17.22 -2.47
N THR A 306 1.66 -16.52 -3.07
CA THR A 306 0.87 -15.50 -2.37
C THR A 306 -0.02 -16.12 -1.29
N VAL A 307 -0.65 -17.27 -1.57
CA VAL A 307 -1.45 -18.02 -0.58
C VAL A 307 -0.58 -18.40 0.63
N ASN A 308 0.59 -19.00 0.40
CA ASN A 308 1.50 -19.38 1.48
C ASN A 308 1.99 -18.17 2.28
N LEU A 309 2.24 -17.04 1.62
CA LEU A 309 2.64 -15.79 2.28
C LEU A 309 1.53 -15.29 3.18
N VAL A 310 0.28 -15.27 2.71
CA VAL A 310 -0.89 -14.84 3.48
C VAL A 310 -1.11 -15.71 4.71
N GLU A 311 -1.02 -17.03 4.58
CA GLU A 311 -1.15 -17.95 5.71
C GLU A 311 -0.09 -17.66 6.78
N ASN A 312 1.16 -17.44 6.36
CA ASN A 312 2.24 -17.10 7.28
C ASN A 312 2.05 -15.70 7.92
N GLU A 313 1.63 -14.69 7.15
CA GLU A 313 1.36 -13.34 7.67
C GLU A 313 0.27 -13.37 8.76
N VAL A 314 -0.83 -14.08 8.53
CA VAL A 314 -1.92 -14.23 9.51
C VAL A 314 -1.42 -14.93 10.77
N GLU A 315 -0.66 -16.03 10.63
CA GLU A 315 -0.12 -16.77 11.76
C GLU A 315 0.84 -15.93 12.60
N VAL A 316 1.77 -15.22 11.95
CA VAL A 316 2.76 -14.37 12.63
C VAL A 316 2.06 -13.19 13.31
N ALA A 317 1.16 -12.49 12.62
CA ALA A 317 0.43 -11.37 13.19
C ALA A 317 -0.45 -11.77 14.38
N TYR A 318 -1.11 -12.94 14.28
CA TYR A 318 -1.88 -13.49 15.39
C TYR A 318 -1.02 -13.78 16.62
N ARG A 319 0.13 -14.45 16.45
CA ARG A 319 1.05 -14.74 17.55
C ARG A 319 1.60 -13.50 18.19
N ASN A 320 1.97 -12.50 17.38
CA ASN A 320 2.46 -11.22 17.87
C ASN A 320 1.37 -10.48 18.68
N LEU A 321 0.12 -10.50 18.22
CA LEU A 321 -1.01 -9.93 18.96
C LEU A 321 -1.16 -10.60 20.34
N LEU A 322 -1.11 -11.93 20.41
CA LEU A 322 -1.21 -12.64 21.68
C LEU A 322 -0.06 -12.30 22.64
N GLN A 323 1.15 -12.16 22.11
CA GLN A 323 2.33 -11.81 22.94
C GLN A 323 2.23 -10.38 23.46
N SER A 324 1.90 -9.41 22.59
CA SER A 324 1.72 -8.01 22.99
C SER A 324 0.57 -7.84 23.98
N ARG A 325 -0.52 -8.59 23.82
CA ARG A 325 -1.63 -8.64 24.80
C ARG A 325 -1.15 -9.10 26.17
N ARG A 326 -0.43 -10.23 26.26
CA ARG A 326 0.11 -10.76 27.53
C ARG A 326 1.02 -9.74 28.22
N LEU A 327 1.79 -9.00 27.43
CA LEU A 327 2.67 -7.98 27.98
C LEU A 327 1.87 -6.83 28.61
N VAL A 328 0.84 -6.33 27.94
CA VAL A 328 -0.06 -5.29 28.50
C VAL A 328 -0.76 -5.81 29.75
N GLU A 329 -1.32 -7.03 29.71
CA GLU A 329 -1.99 -7.68 30.86
C GLU A 329 -1.05 -7.79 32.06
N ALA A 330 0.23 -8.11 31.86
CA ALA A 330 1.22 -8.17 32.94
C ALA A 330 1.44 -6.80 33.62
N TYR A 331 1.51 -5.71 32.83
CA TYR A 331 1.64 -4.36 33.41
C TYR A 331 0.38 -3.92 34.17
N VAL A 332 -0.80 -4.17 33.61
CA VAL A 332 -2.08 -3.81 34.25
C VAL A 332 -2.36 -4.68 35.48
N GLY A 333 -1.84 -5.92 35.52
CA GLY A 333 -2.04 -6.88 36.59
C GLY A 333 -1.34 -6.56 37.93
N GLY A 334 -0.77 -5.35 38.09
CA GLY A 334 -0.21 -4.85 39.34
C GLY A 334 1.15 -4.18 39.19
N VAL A 335 1.98 -4.57 38.25
CA VAL A 335 3.36 -4.06 38.08
C VAL A 335 3.42 -2.54 37.97
N LEU A 336 2.47 -1.94 37.22
CA LEU A 336 2.40 -0.48 37.05
C LEU A 336 2.08 0.24 38.37
N GLU A 337 1.16 -0.31 39.16
CA GLU A 337 0.78 0.26 40.46
C GLU A 337 1.89 0.06 41.50
N ASP A 338 2.52 -1.12 41.53
CA ASP A 338 3.65 -1.41 42.42
C ASP A 338 4.82 -0.46 42.17
N ALA A 339 5.14 -0.18 40.89
CA ALA A 339 6.20 0.76 40.53
C ALA A 339 5.88 2.20 40.96
N ARG A 340 4.62 2.64 40.81
CA ARG A 340 4.18 3.98 41.25
C ARG A 340 4.17 4.12 42.77
N SER A 341 3.63 3.11 43.45
CA SER A 341 3.56 3.10 44.92
C SER A 341 4.94 3.04 45.57
N THR A 342 5.84 2.19 45.06
CA THR A 342 7.23 2.09 45.49
C THR A 342 7.93 3.45 45.39
N PHE A 343 7.84 4.10 44.23
CA PHE A 343 8.44 5.45 44.11
C PHE A 343 7.84 6.44 45.09
N THR A 344 6.54 6.44 45.31
CA THR A 344 5.88 7.35 46.25
C THR A 344 6.29 7.09 47.70
N ILE A 345 6.45 5.80 48.09
CA ILE A 345 6.93 5.41 49.43
C ILE A 345 8.36 5.88 49.64
N VAL A 346 9.24 5.61 48.68
CA VAL A 346 10.67 6.01 48.78
C VAL A 346 10.83 7.51 48.78
N GLU A 347 10.06 8.26 47.98
CA GLU A 347 10.06 9.72 47.96
C GLU A 347 9.68 10.30 49.33
N ARG A 348 8.62 9.80 49.95
CA ARG A 348 8.21 10.19 51.31
C ARG A 348 9.24 9.81 52.39
N ALA A 349 9.87 8.64 52.25
CA ALA A 349 10.94 8.24 53.15
C ALA A 349 12.17 9.16 53.04
N TYR A 350 12.57 9.50 51.81
CA TYR A 350 13.65 10.46 51.56
C TYR A 350 13.37 11.85 52.13
N GLU A 351 12.15 12.35 51.97
CA GLU A 351 11.74 13.65 52.55
C GLU A 351 11.90 13.69 54.07
N ARG A 352 11.65 12.56 54.72
CA ARG A 352 11.76 12.37 56.19
C ARG A 352 13.16 11.94 56.68
N GLY A 353 14.11 11.74 55.75
CA GLY A 353 15.47 11.28 56.10
C GLY A 353 15.62 9.79 56.33
N GLY A 354 14.59 8.96 55.99
CA GLY A 354 14.59 7.51 56.12
C GLY A 354 15.06 6.76 54.87
N ALA A 355 15.33 7.45 53.76
CA ALA A 355 15.93 6.89 52.55
C ALA A 355 17.05 7.78 52.04
N THR A 356 17.97 7.20 51.26
CA THR A 356 19.09 7.94 50.64
C THR A 356 18.68 8.55 49.32
N ILE A 357 19.47 9.49 48.78
CA ILE A 357 19.27 10.03 47.43
C ILE A 357 19.40 8.95 46.37
N LEU A 358 20.26 7.94 46.58
CA LEU A 358 20.42 6.82 45.66
C LEU A 358 19.16 5.98 45.59
N ASP A 359 18.52 5.69 46.74
CA ASP A 359 17.24 4.97 46.77
C ASP A 359 16.15 5.73 45.99
N LEU A 360 16.09 7.06 46.19
CA LEU A 360 15.14 7.92 45.48
C LEU A 360 15.36 7.89 43.97
N LEU A 361 16.60 8.03 43.50
CA LEU A 361 16.94 8.03 42.07
C LEU A 361 16.68 6.67 41.43
N ASP A 362 16.98 5.59 42.14
CA ASP A 362 16.72 4.23 41.64
C ASP A 362 15.21 3.92 41.53
N ALA A 363 14.44 4.27 42.59
CA ALA A 363 12.98 4.12 42.55
C ALA A 363 12.34 4.99 41.46
N ALA A 364 12.82 6.21 41.23
CA ALA A 364 12.36 7.09 40.18
C ALA A 364 12.64 6.50 38.78
N ARG A 365 13.88 6.01 38.57
CA ARG A 365 14.30 5.39 37.33
C ARG A 365 13.45 4.14 37.01
N THR A 366 13.27 3.28 38.03
CA THR A 366 12.47 2.05 37.88
C THR A 366 11.02 2.37 37.54
N SER A 367 10.38 3.29 38.31
CA SER A 367 8.99 3.69 38.06
C SER A 367 8.82 4.29 36.66
N ARG A 368 9.73 5.17 36.23
CA ARG A 368 9.73 5.74 34.87
C ARG A 368 9.83 4.66 33.79
N THR A 369 10.81 3.76 33.92
CA THR A 369 11.04 2.70 32.93
C THR A 369 9.81 1.81 32.78
N ILE A 370 9.19 1.42 33.90
CA ILE A 370 7.95 0.62 33.89
C ILE A 370 6.81 1.36 33.17
N GLN A 371 6.62 2.66 33.45
CA GLN A 371 5.58 3.46 32.82
C GLN A 371 5.82 3.67 31.33
N GLN A 372 7.07 3.92 30.91
CA GLN A 372 7.44 4.00 29.50
C GLN A 372 7.17 2.69 28.77
N ASN A 373 7.64 1.57 29.32
CA ASN A 373 7.43 0.25 28.75
C ASN A 373 5.93 -0.12 28.64
N TYR A 374 5.11 0.31 29.60
CA TYR A 374 3.65 0.13 29.51
C TYR A 374 3.03 0.91 28.34
N ILE A 375 3.41 2.18 28.17
CA ILE A 375 2.93 2.99 27.05
C ILE A 375 3.35 2.37 25.70
N GLU A 376 4.57 1.85 25.63
CA GLU A 376 5.06 1.13 24.44
C GLU A 376 4.33 -0.19 24.21
N ALA A 377 4.02 -0.93 25.27
CA ALA A 377 3.25 -2.16 25.18
C ALA A 377 1.82 -1.91 24.67
N LEU A 378 1.18 -0.82 25.11
CA LEU A 378 -0.13 -0.40 24.59
C LEU A 378 -0.06 -0.10 23.09
N PHE A 379 0.92 0.67 22.65
CA PHE A 379 1.10 0.96 21.23
C PHE A 379 1.40 -0.31 20.43
N SER A 380 2.30 -1.15 20.93
CA SER A 380 2.64 -2.42 20.29
C SER A 380 1.40 -3.32 20.13
N TYR A 381 0.54 -3.38 21.13
CA TYR A 381 -0.72 -4.14 21.03
C TYR A 381 -1.65 -3.61 19.93
N GLN A 382 -1.84 -2.29 19.85
CA GLN A 382 -2.66 -1.67 18.80
C GLN A 382 -2.04 -1.88 17.43
N HIS A 383 -0.74 -1.70 17.29
CA HIS A 383 -0.01 -1.96 16.05
C HIS A 383 -0.20 -3.41 15.58
N GLN A 384 -0.03 -4.40 16.48
CA GLN A 384 -0.22 -5.82 16.14
C GLN A 384 -1.67 -6.15 15.80
N LEU A 385 -2.65 -5.47 16.43
CA LEU A 385 -4.06 -5.62 16.06
C LEU A 385 -4.31 -5.15 14.63
N PHE A 386 -3.85 -3.96 14.27
CA PHE A 386 -4.00 -3.46 12.89
C PHE A 386 -3.22 -4.26 11.87
N GLN A 387 -2.06 -4.79 12.26
CA GLN A 387 -1.30 -5.70 11.41
C GLN A 387 -2.08 -6.99 11.15
N LEU A 388 -2.74 -7.54 12.17
CA LEU A 388 -3.60 -8.72 12.01
C LEU A 388 -4.85 -8.40 11.16
N GLU A 389 -5.51 -7.25 11.36
CA GLU A 389 -6.61 -6.78 10.50
C GLU A 389 -6.17 -6.67 9.04
N SER A 390 -5.01 -6.07 8.82
CA SER A 390 -4.42 -5.96 7.48
C SER A 390 -4.08 -7.33 6.89
N ALA A 391 -3.51 -8.25 7.67
CA ALA A 391 -3.19 -9.60 7.23
C ALA A 391 -4.43 -10.43 6.88
N VAL A 392 -5.54 -10.23 7.60
CA VAL A 392 -6.83 -10.90 7.35
C VAL A 392 -7.63 -10.23 6.22
N GLY A 393 -7.43 -8.93 6.01
CA GLY A 393 -8.17 -8.14 5.01
C GLY A 393 -9.50 -7.57 5.49
N GLN A 394 -9.79 -7.63 6.79
CA GLN A 394 -10.96 -7.02 7.43
C GLN A 394 -10.70 -6.60 8.87
N GLU A 395 -11.54 -5.72 9.40
CA GLU A 395 -11.50 -5.33 10.82
C GLU A 395 -11.92 -6.50 11.71
N ILE A 396 -11.21 -6.66 12.84
CA ILE A 396 -11.48 -7.70 13.82
C ILE A 396 -12.32 -7.08 14.92
N THR A 397 -13.61 -7.34 14.87
CA THR A 397 -14.55 -6.98 15.94
C THR A 397 -14.50 -8.03 17.06
N SER A 398 -14.61 -7.56 18.30
CA SER A 398 -14.67 -8.39 19.51
C SER A 398 -15.91 -9.30 19.58
#